data_b2022a28bbbce659a09f1a7333e08286
#
_entry.id   b2022a28bbbce659a09f1a7333e08286
#
_cell.length_a   1.000
_cell.length_b   1.000
_cell.length_c   1.000
_cell.angle_alpha   90.00
_cell.angle_beta   90.00
_cell.angle_gamma   90.00
#
_symmetry.space_group_name_H-M   'P 1'
#
loop_
_entity.id
_entity.type
_entity.pdbx_description
1 polymer ?
#
loop_
_entity_poly.entity_id
_entity_poly.type
_entity_poly.pdbx_seq_one_letter_code
_entity_poly.pdbx_strand_id
1 'polypeptide(L)'
;MTSIDLNSMTAMNLDGLSTKIAVNDLNVWYGKFHALKHITLAIPEGRVTAFIGPSGCGKSTLLRTFNRMYALYPGQRAEGELMLDGVNILSGTIDDCTLRSRVGMVFQRPTPFPMSIYDNIAYGIRLRENVAKSELDDRVEWALKKAA
;
A
#
# COMPACT_ATOMS: atom_id res chain seq x y z
N MET A 1 11.65 17.71 18.37
CA MET A 1 11.37 16.43 17.69
C MET A 1 12.32 16.32 16.51
N THR A 2 13.28 15.41 16.63
CA THR A 2 14.35 15.25 15.65
C THR A 2 13.78 14.62 14.39
N SER A 3 13.89 15.30 13.25
CA SER A 3 13.57 14.73 11.95
C SER A 3 14.57 13.61 11.65
N ILE A 4 14.09 12.38 11.56
CA ILE A 4 14.93 11.26 11.13
C ILE A 4 15.03 11.34 9.62
N ASP A 5 16.23 11.52 9.12
CA ASP A 5 16.53 11.51 7.70
C ASP A 5 16.50 10.04 7.21
N LEU A 6 15.44 9.66 6.52
CA LEU A 6 15.28 8.33 5.94
C LEU A 6 16.24 8.08 4.76
N ASN A 7 16.95 9.11 4.28
CA ASN A 7 17.97 8.97 3.24
C ASN A 7 19.21 8.16 3.71
N SER A 8 19.34 7.89 5.01
CA SER A 8 20.40 7.01 5.53
C SER A 8 20.08 5.51 5.42
N MET A 9 18.92 5.14 4.88
CA MET A 9 18.63 3.74 4.59
C MET A 9 19.51 3.28 3.42
N THR A 10 20.44 2.39 3.71
CA THR A 10 21.35 1.77 2.74
C THR A 10 20.55 1.30 1.53
N ALA A 11 20.79 1.91 0.37
CA ALA A 11 20.20 1.49 -0.88
C ALA A 11 20.56 0.01 -1.10
N MET A 12 19.57 -0.88 -1.09
CA MET A 12 19.80 -2.25 -1.55
C MET A 12 20.30 -2.16 -2.99
N ASN A 13 21.40 -2.86 -3.27
CA ASN A 13 21.87 -3.01 -4.63
C ASN A 13 20.79 -3.76 -5.43
N LEU A 14 20.05 -3.03 -6.28
CA LEU A 14 18.96 -3.55 -7.10
C LEU A 14 19.43 -3.93 -8.50
N ASP A 15 20.75 -4.10 -8.69
CA ASP A 15 21.35 -4.42 -9.98
C ASP A 15 20.68 -5.67 -10.57
N GLY A 16 20.04 -5.50 -11.71
CA GLY A 16 19.36 -6.56 -12.44
C GLY A 16 17.93 -6.89 -11.98
N LEU A 17 17.34 -6.19 -11.01
CA LEU A 17 15.94 -6.40 -10.60
C LEU A 17 15.04 -5.34 -11.24
N SER A 18 13.88 -5.77 -11.77
CA SER A 18 12.84 -4.85 -12.18
C SER A 18 12.24 -4.12 -10.97
N THR A 19 11.96 -2.83 -11.12
CA THR A 19 11.36 -2.00 -10.07
C THR A 19 9.84 -2.06 -10.17
N LYS A 20 9.19 -2.49 -9.09
CA LYS A 20 7.73 -2.52 -8.98
C LYS A 20 7.16 -1.16 -8.57
N ILE A 21 7.77 -0.55 -7.54
CA ILE A 21 7.41 0.78 -7.06
C ILE A 21 8.66 1.65 -7.04
N ALA A 22 8.62 2.80 -7.71
CA ALA A 22 9.64 3.83 -7.59
C ALA A 22 9.03 5.06 -6.92
N VAL A 23 9.72 5.56 -5.90
CA VAL A 23 9.34 6.76 -5.15
C VAL A 23 10.42 7.81 -5.38
N ASN A 24 10.05 8.98 -5.89
CA ASN A 24 10.95 10.09 -6.15
C ASN A 24 10.45 11.34 -5.45
N ASP A 25 11.26 11.88 -4.55
CA ASP A 25 10.98 13.11 -3.81
C ASP A 25 9.58 13.16 -3.18
N LEU A 26 9.14 12.05 -2.60
CA LEU A 26 7.83 11.95 -1.99
C LEU A 26 7.78 12.75 -0.70
N ASN A 27 6.80 13.63 -0.63
CA ASN A 27 6.49 14.46 0.52
C ASN A 27 5.03 14.21 0.94
N VAL A 28 4.77 14.02 2.24
CA VAL A 28 3.42 13.75 2.77
C VAL A 28 3.13 14.63 3.96
N TRP A 29 1.92 15.20 4.00
CA TRP A 29 1.46 16.07 5.09
C TRP A 29 0.16 15.56 5.72
N TYR A 30 0.06 15.76 7.02
CA TYR A 30 -1.15 15.67 7.83
C TYR A 30 -1.57 17.07 8.25
N GLY A 31 -2.46 17.71 7.49
CA GLY A 31 -2.74 19.13 7.64
C GLY A 31 -1.48 19.98 7.42
N LYS A 32 -1.03 20.65 8.47
CA LYS A 32 0.21 21.48 8.46
C LYS A 32 1.47 20.67 8.81
N PHE A 33 1.33 19.46 9.33
CA PHE A 33 2.49 18.63 9.74
C PHE A 33 3.09 17.89 8.55
N HIS A 34 4.36 18.17 8.23
CA HIS A 34 5.12 17.51 7.18
C HIS A 34 5.67 16.18 7.72
N ALA A 35 4.97 15.09 7.44
CA ALA A 35 5.22 13.76 8.00
C ALA A 35 6.31 12.98 7.29
N LEU A 36 6.36 13.04 5.95
CA LEU A 36 7.45 12.48 5.14
C LEU A 36 8.08 13.59 4.32
N LYS A 37 9.40 13.60 4.24
CA LYS A 37 10.18 14.65 3.59
C LYS A 37 11.17 14.03 2.61
N HIS A 38 11.04 14.38 1.34
CA HIS A 38 11.99 14.04 0.28
C HIS A 38 12.36 12.55 0.23
N ILE A 39 11.34 11.67 0.34
CA ILE A 39 11.59 10.23 0.32
C ILE A 39 11.83 9.77 -1.11
N THR A 40 12.99 9.14 -1.33
CA THR A 40 13.36 8.54 -2.61
C THR A 40 13.81 7.11 -2.34
N LEU A 41 13.14 6.12 -2.97
CA LEU A 41 13.46 4.71 -2.85
C LEU A 41 12.85 3.90 -4.00
N ALA A 42 13.37 2.69 -4.21
CA ALA A 42 12.82 1.73 -5.15
C ALA A 42 12.49 0.41 -4.44
N ILE A 43 11.35 -0.17 -4.79
CA ILE A 43 10.91 -1.49 -4.31
C ILE A 43 10.96 -2.46 -5.50
N PRO A 44 11.76 -3.53 -5.42
CA PRO A 44 11.90 -4.50 -6.49
C PRO A 44 10.64 -5.36 -6.64
N GLU A 45 10.42 -5.82 -7.86
CA GLU A 45 9.35 -6.75 -8.17
C GLU A 45 9.63 -8.16 -7.61
N GLY A 46 8.57 -8.85 -7.15
CA GLY A 46 8.65 -10.24 -6.71
C GLY A 46 9.52 -10.48 -5.48
N ARG A 47 9.79 -9.45 -4.68
CA ARG A 47 10.60 -9.51 -3.46
C ARG A 47 9.87 -8.95 -2.26
N VAL A 48 10.27 -9.40 -1.08
CA VAL A 48 9.83 -8.82 0.19
C VAL A 48 10.78 -7.66 0.54
N THR A 49 10.22 -6.47 0.72
CA THR A 49 10.92 -5.28 1.20
C THR A 49 10.44 -4.94 2.61
N ALA A 50 11.34 -4.85 3.59
CA ALA A 50 11.00 -4.51 4.96
C ALA A 50 11.46 -3.08 5.30
N PHE A 51 10.55 -2.27 5.86
CA PHE A 51 10.87 -0.96 6.43
C PHE A 51 11.09 -1.09 7.93
N ILE A 52 12.32 -0.85 8.39
CA ILE A 52 12.73 -0.96 9.79
C ILE A 52 13.05 0.44 10.33
N GLY A 53 12.66 0.71 11.56
CA GLY A 53 12.95 1.98 12.23
C GLY A 53 12.06 2.18 13.47
N PRO A 54 12.35 3.21 14.29
CA PRO A 54 11.63 3.48 15.53
C PRO A 54 10.15 3.80 15.29
N SER A 55 9.35 3.74 16.36
CA SER A 55 7.94 4.14 16.31
C SER A 55 7.83 5.61 15.91
N GLY A 56 6.87 5.95 15.04
CA GLY A 56 6.63 7.32 14.60
C GLY A 56 7.53 7.85 13.49
N CYS A 57 8.52 7.08 12.98
CA CYS A 57 9.41 7.55 11.91
C CYS A 57 8.77 7.60 10.51
N GLY A 58 7.48 7.27 10.35
CA GLY A 58 6.77 7.42 9.08
C GLY A 58 6.54 6.15 8.26
N LYS A 59 6.96 4.96 8.72
CA LYS A 59 6.78 3.69 7.98
C LYS A 59 5.34 3.44 7.54
N SER A 60 4.39 3.55 8.46
CA SER A 60 2.97 3.36 8.15
C SER A 60 2.40 4.48 7.29
N THR A 61 2.95 5.70 7.39
CA THR A 61 2.61 6.81 6.50
C THR A 61 3.02 6.49 5.08
N LEU A 62 4.26 6.03 4.88
CA LEU A 62 4.77 5.62 3.57
C LEU A 62 3.93 4.48 2.97
N LEU A 63 3.66 3.41 3.73
CA LEU A 63 2.83 2.30 3.25
C LEU A 63 1.43 2.76 2.81
N ARG A 64 0.80 3.70 3.53
CA ARG A 64 -0.51 4.25 3.18
C ARG A 64 -0.50 5.12 1.92
N THR A 65 0.65 5.58 1.46
CA THR A 65 0.73 6.33 0.19
C THR A 65 0.65 5.41 -1.01
N PHE A 66 1.11 4.16 -0.91
CA PHE A 66 1.14 3.21 -2.03
C PHE A 66 -0.26 2.83 -2.57
N ASN A 67 -1.31 2.98 -1.77
CA ASN A 67 -2.70 2.76 -2.17
C ASN A 67 -3.60 3.99 -1.95
N ARG A 68 -3.00 5.16 -1.77
CA ARG A 68 -3.68 6.44 -1.52
C ARG A 68 -4.65 6.44 -0.33
N MET A 69 -4.38 5.60 0.70
CA MET A 69 -5.20 5.61 1.92
C MET A 69 -5.16 6.96 2.66
N TYR A 70 -4.11 7.75 2.48
CA TYR A 70 -4.04 9.10 3.04
C TYR A 70 -5.16 10.01 2.51
N ALA A 71 -5.58 9.83 1.26
CA ALA A 71 -6.61 10.67 0.62
C ALA A 71 -8.01 10.49 1.23
N LEU A 72 -8.23 9.43 2.03
CA LEU A 72 -9.50 9.24 2.75
C LEU A 72 -9.69 10.21 3.92
N TYR A 73 -8.64 10.91 4.34
CA TYR A 73 -8.68 11.80 5.49
C TYR A 73 -8.53 13.26 5.05
N PRO A 74 -9.46 14.16 5.44
CA PRO A 74 -9.36 15.57 5.11
C PRO A 74 -8.04 16.20 5.56
N GLY A 75 -7.47 17.04 4.72
CA GLY A 75 -6.22 17.75 5.01
C GLY A 75 -4.94 16.91 4.87
N GLN A 76 -5.03 15.66 4.46
CA GLN A 76 -3.84 14.88 4.09
C GLN A 76 -3.54 15.06 2.61
N ARG A 77 -2.27 15.23 2.28
CA ARG A 77 -1.79 15.35 0.89
C ARG A 77 -0.44 14.70 0.71
N ALA A 78 -0.17 14.28 -0.51
CA ALA A 78 1.12 13.76 -0.96
C ALA A 78 1.55 14.49 -2.24
N GLU A 79 2.84 14.79 -2.35
CA GLU A 79 3.46 15.44 -3.49
C GLU A 79 4.74 14.70 -3.87
N GLY A 80 5.21 14.84 -5.12
CA GLY A 80 6.32 14.10 -5.67
C GLY A 80 5.86 13.06 -6.69
N GLU A 81 6.67 12.03 -6.91
CA GLU A 81 6.33 10.94 -7.82
C GLU A 81 6.29 9.61 -7.09
N LEU A 82 5.25 8.84 -7.34
CA LEU A 82 5.11 7.48 -6.86
C LEU A 82 4.63 6.60 -8.01
N MET A 83 5.59 5.91 -8.61
CA MET A 83 5.37 5.08 -9.78
C MET A 83 5.04 3.64 -9.35
N LEU A 84 3.95 3.10 -9.86
CA LEU A 84 3.59 1.68 -9.76
C LEU A 84 3.53 1.12 -11.19
N ASP A 85 4.39 0.18 -11.53
CA ASP A 85 4.52 -0.37 -12.89
C ASP A 85 4.66 0.72 -13.96
N GLY A 86 5.45 1.76 -13.69
CA GLY A 86 5.68 2.87 -14.61
C GLY A 86 4.55 3.92 -14.69
N VAL A 87 3.49 3.80 -13.88
CA VAL A 87 2.39 4.76 -13.84
C VAL A 87 2.44 5.56 -12.53
N ASN A 88 2.47 6.89 -12.61
CA ASN A 88 2.43 7.74 -11.42
C ASN A 88 1.04 7.71 -10.77
N ILE A 89 0.93 7.05 -9.62
CA ILE A 89 -0.34 6.91 -8.90
C ILE A 89 -0.79 8.19 -8.19
N LEU A 90 0.06 9.21 -8.06
CA LEU A 90 -0.32 10.51 -7.47
C LEU A 90 -0.94 11.45 -8.50
N SER A 91 -0.80 11.19 -9.81
CA SER A 91 -1.28 12.06 -10.89
C SER A 91 -2.81 12.06 -11.08
N GLY A 92 -3.54 11.17 -10.41
CA GLY A 92 -4.98 11.03 -10.59
C GLY A 92 -5.41 10.26 -11.85
N THR A 93 -4.48 9.70 -12.62
CA THR A 93 -4.77 8.94 -13.85
C THR A 93 -5.40 7.56 -13.56
N ILE A 94 -5.20 7.02 -12.37
CA ILE A 94 -5.81 5.77 -11.91
C ILE A 94 -6.82 6.12 -10.82
N ASP A 95 -8.04 5.60 -10.93
CA ASP A 95 -9.05 5.74 -9.89
C ASP A 95 -8.68 4.92 -8.63
N ASP A 96 -9.21 5.32 -7.47
CA ASP A 96 -8.87 4.73 -6.18
C ASP A 96 -9.27 3.26 -6.05
N CYS A 97 -10.41 2.86 -6.64
CA CYS A 97 -10.88 1.47 -6.57
C CYS A 97 -9.94 0.55 -7.36
N THR A 98 -9.58 0.95 -8.57
CA THR A 98 -8.61 0.23 -9.41
C THR A 98 -7.24 0.15 -8.72
N LEU A 99 -6.74 1.25 -8.16
CA LEU A 99 -5.46 1.23 -7.44
C LEU A 99 -5.51 0.28 -6.23
N ARG A 100 -6.52 0.40 -5.37
CA ARG A 100 -6.65 -0.42 -4.15
C ARG A 100 -6.92 -1.90 -4.44
N SER A 101 -7.40 -2.21 -5.62
CA SER A 101 -7.53 -3.59 -6.08
C SER A 101 -6.18 -4.22 -6.46
N ARG A 102 -5.20 -3.39 -6.85
CA ARG A 102 -3.83 -3.83 -7.20
C ARG A 102 -2.89 -3.79 -6.01
N VAL A 103 -3.10 -2.84 -5.08
CA VAL A 103 -2.26 -2.64 -3.89
C VAL A 103 -3.10 -2.87 -2.64
N GLY A 104 -3.20 -4.13 -2.23
CA GLY A 104 -3.86 -4.51 -0.98
C GLY A 104 -3.08 -4.04 0.26
N MET A 105 -3.75 -3.93 1.40
CA MET A 105 -3.15 -3.54 2.66
C MET A 105 -3.66 -4.41 3.80
N VAL A 106 -2.73 -4.93 4.61
CA VAL A 106 -3.05 -5.62 5.87
C VAL A 106 -2.79 -4.64 7.01
N PHE A 107 -3.81 -4.39 7.83
CA PHE A 107 -3.71 -3.47 8.96
C PHE A 107 -3.22 -4.19 10.22
N GLN A 108 -2.54 -3.45 11.09
CA GLN A 108 -2.07 -3.98 12.38
C GLN A 108 -3.22 -4.46 13.28
N ARG A 109 -4.39 -3.81 13.20
CA ARG A 109 -5.61 -4.25 13.86
C ARG A 109 -6.61 -4.70 12.81
N PRO A 110 -7.09 -5.96 12.86
CA PRO A 110 -8.11 -6.41 11.94
C PRO A 110 -9.42 -5.65 12.21
N THR A 111 -10.08 -5.23 11.16
CA THR A 111 -11.39 -4.56 11.19
C THR A 111 -12.35 -5.30 10.27
N PRO A 112 -12.79 -6.52 10.64
CA PRO A 112 -13.73 -7.26 9.82
C PRO A 112 -15.08 -6.54 9.79
N PHE A 113 -15.80 -6.70 8.68
CA PHE A 113 -17.19 -6.26 8.60
C PHE A 113 -18.08 -7.14 9.50
N PRO A 114 -19.23 -6.62 10.00
CA PRO A 114 -20.16 -7.36 10.85
C PRO A 114 -20.95 -8.41 10.05
N MET A 115 -20.25 -9.38 9.50
CA MET A 115 -20.76 -10.48 8.68
C MET A 115 -19.95 -11.75 8.96
N SER A 116 -20.34 -12.88 8.36
CA SER A 116 -19.61 -14.14 8.56
C SER A 116 -18.15 -14.06 8.07
N ILE A 117 -17.30 -14.98 8.54
CA ILE A 117 -15.90 -15.10 8.04
C ILE A 117 -15.92 -15.34 6.54
N TYR A 118 -16.81 -16.24 6.07
CA TYR A 118 -17.00 -16.52 4.66
C TYR A 118 -17.32 -15.23 3.88
N ASP A 119 -18.30 -14.45 4.34
CA ASP A 119 -18.72 -13.24 3.64
C ASP A 119 -17.64 -12.14 3.66
N ASN A 120 -16.86 -12.03 4.73
CA ASN A 120 -15.72 -11.11 4.79
C ASN A 120 -14.67 -11.44 3.68
N ILE A 121 -14.39 -12.72 3.47
CA ILE A 121 -13.44 -13.16 2.43
C ILE A 121 -14.06 -13.02 1.05
N ALA A 122 -15.30 -13.46 0.87
CA ALA A 122 -16.03 -13.42 -0.39
C ALA A 122 -16.35 -11.98 -0.86
N TYR A 123 -16.38 -11.01 0.07
CA TYR A 123 -16.80 -9.64 -0.21
C TYR A 123 -16.00 -8.98 -1.35
N GLY A 124 -14.67 -9.06 -1.27
CA GLY A 124 -13.79 -8.48 -2.28
C GLY A 124 -13.96 -9.12 -3.67
N ILE A 125 -14.22 -10.43 -3.73
CA ILE A 125 -14.46 -11.15 -4.98
C ILE A 125 -15.80 -10.70 -5.58
N ARG A 126 -16.87 -10.69 -4.79
CA ARG A 126 -18.22 -10.28 -5.22
C ARG A 126 -18.30 -8.83 -5.71
N LEU A 127 -17.46 -7.94 -5.21
CA LEU A 127 -17.39 -6.54 -5.66
C LEU A 127 -16.81 -6.39 -7.07
N ARG A 128 -16.01 -7.35 -7.51
CA ARG A 128 -15.21 -7.22 -8.74
C ARG A 128 -15.59 -8.20 -9.83
N GLU A 129 -16.07 -9.36 -9.45
CA GLU A 129 -16.31 -10.49 -10.34
C GLU A 129 -17.67 -11.12 -10.04
N ASN A 130 -18.35 -11.52 -11.11
CA ASN A 130 -19.55 -12.33 -11.01
C ASN A 130 -19.15 -13.79 -11.28
N VAL A 131 -18.78 -14.51 -10.23
CA VAL A 131 -18.35 -15.91 -10.30
C VAL A 131 -19.45 -16.85 -9.83
N ALA A 132 -19.42 -18.09 -10.33
CA ALA A 132 -20.32 -19.13 -9.86
C ALA A 132 -20.09 -19.43 -8.36
N LYS A 133 -21.14 -19.87 -7.66
CA LYS A 133 -21.05 -20.14 -6.23
C LYS A 133 -19.97 -21.16 -5.89
N SER A 134 -19.83 -22.23 -6.66
CA SER A 134 -18.80 -23.26 -6.45
C SER A 134 -17.38 -22.68 -6.54
N GLU A 135 -17.11 -21.82 -7.53
CA GLU A 135 -15.81 -21.16 -7.68
C GLU A 135 -15.55 -20.20 -6.53
N LEU A 136 -16.58 -19.48 -6.06
CA LEU A 136 -16.45 -18.59 -4.89
C LEU A 136 -16.09 -19.39 -3.64
N ASP A 137 -16.76 -20.53 -3.41
CA ASP A 137 -16.52 -21.43 -2.28
C ASP A 137 -15.07 -21.94 -2.30
N ASP A 138 -14.59 -22.38 -3.46
CA ASP A 138 -13.20 -22.85 -3.64
C ASP A 138 -12.17 -21.75 -3.34
N ARG A 139 -12.42 -20.53 -3.81
CA ARG A 139 -11.53 -19.39 -3.56
C ARG A 139 -11.50 -18.98 -2.09
N VAL A 140 -12.65 -19.01 -1.41
CA VAL A 140 -12.74 -18.72 0.03
C VAL A 140 -12.01 -19.79 0.84
N GLU A 141 -12.22 -21.08 0.52
CA GLU A 141 -11.50 -22.17 1.19
C GLU A 141 -9.99 -22.08 0.97
N TRP A 142 -9.56 -21.78 -0.26
CA TRP A 142 -8.15 -21.57 -0.57
C TRP A 142 -7.55 -20.42 0.25
N ALA A 143 -8.26 -19.29 0.36
CA ALA A 143 -7.79 -18.14 1.14
C ALA A 143 -7.64 -18.49 2.63
N LEU A 144 -8.60 -19.22 3.20
CA LEU A 144 -8.55 -19.70 4.58
C LEU A 144 -7.35 -20.64 4.82
N LYS A 145 -7.13 -21.60 3.91
CA LYS A 145 -5.98 -22.52 4.00
C LYS A 145 -4.64 -21.81 3.90
N LYS A 146 -4.57 -20.68 3.18
CA LYS A 146 -3.34 -19.87 3.05
C LYS A 146 -3.08 -18.96 4.23
N ALA A 147 -4.11 -18.62 4.99
CA ALA A 147 -4.02 -17.75 6.17
C ALA A 147 -3.76 -18.51 7.48
N ALA A 148 -3.98 -19.82 7.50
CA ALA A 148 -3.71 -20.72 8.64
C ALA A 148 -2.26 -21.23 8.61
#